data_ffe335d104e220606d999af9d10fbe04
#
_entry.id   ffe335d104e220606d999af9d10fbe04
#
_cell.length_a   1.000
_cell.length_b   1.000
_cell.length_c   1.000
_cell.angle_alpha   90.00
_cell.angle_beta   90.00
_cell.angle_gamma   90.00
#
_symmetry.space_group_name_H-M   'P 1'
#
loop_
_entity.id
_entity.type
_entity.pdbx_description
1 polymer ?
#
loop_
_entity_poly.entity_id
_entity_poly.type
_entity_poly.pdbx_seq_one_letter_code
_entity_poly.pdbx_strand_id
1 'polypeptide(L)'
;MTATSDGIHHVTAIAGDAQQNLDFYTGLLGLRLVKKTVNFDDPGTSHLYYGDEQGSPGTIMTFFPWKGAPRGALGAGQTGTTAFSVPEGSLGFWVDRLRSAGLPVEGPTTRFDEEVLSFPDPDGLRLELVAHSDVGDTVPWVDGSIPSAHAIRCFHGVTL
;
A
#
# COMPACT_ATOMS: atom_id res chain seq x y z
N MET A 1 22.34 10.52 23.47
CA MET A 1 21.65 10.69 22.17
C MET A 1 20.38 9.90 22.23
N THR A 2 19.23 10.55 22.26
CA THR A 2 17.93 9.89 22.11
C THR A 2 17.77 9.52 20.64
N ALA A 3 17.72 8.21 20.33
CA ALA A 3 17.35 7.76 18.99
C ALA A 3 15.88 8.15 18.76
N THR A 4 15.62 9.05 17.83
CA THR A 4 14.30 9.34 17.33
C THR A 4 13.98 8.35 16.21
N SER A 5 12.82 7.70 16.26
CA SER A 5 12.31 6.91 15.15
C SER A 5 11.55 7.85 14.22
N ASP A 6 11.90 7.87 12.95
CA ASP A 6 11.25 8.69 11.92
C ASP A 6 9.95 8.04 11.36
N GLY A 7 9.45 6.98 12.03
CA GLY A 7 8.24 6.27 11.62
C GLY A 7 8.51 4.97 10.87
N ILE A 8 7.53 4.52 10.09
CA ILE A 8 7.62 3.29 9.30
C ILE A 8 8.48 3.56 8.07
N HIS A 9 9.58 2.81 7.91
CA HIS A 9 10.44 2.89 6.72
C HIS A 9 9.82 2.14 5.53
N HIS A 10 9.43 0.90 5.74
CA HIS A 10 8.79 0.03 4.74
C HIS A 10 7.93 -1.05 5.43
N VAL A 11 7.03 -1.63 4.65
CA VAL A 11 6.24 -2.81 5.03
C VAL A 11 6.52 -3.92 4.03
N THR A 12 6.72 -5.15 4.52
CA THR A 12 6.94 -6.33 3.68
C THR A 12 5.84 -7.34 3.88
N ALA A 13 5.32 -7.87 2.78
CA ALA A 13 4.29 -8.89 2.77
C ALA A 13 4.61 -10.01 1.77
N ILE A 14 3.83 -11.09 1.83
CA ILE A 14 3.87 -12.19 0.88
C ILE A 14 2.72 -12.02 -0.11
N ALA A 15 2.98 -12.25 -1.39
CA ALA A 15 1.99 -12.29 -2.45
C ALA A 15 1.94 -13.69 -3.10
N GLY A 16 0.85 -14.00 -3.74
CA GLY A 16 0.71 -15.22 -4.52
C GLY A 16 1.29 -15.07 -5.93
N ASP A 17 0.60 -14.35 -6.80
CA ASP A 17 1.02 -14.14 -8.19
C ASP A 17 1.68 -12.78 -8.38
N ALA A 18 2.91 -12.79 -8.92
CA ALA A 18 3.72 -11.58 -9.09
C ALA A 18 3.09 -10.59 -10.09
N GLN A 19 2.45 -11.08 -11.16
CA GLN A 19 1.84 -10.18 -12.15
C GLN A 19 0.57 -9.54 -11.61
N GLN A 20 -0.27 -10.30 -10.93
CA GLN A 20 -1.47 -9.78 -10.28
C GLN A 20 -1.11 -8.74 -9.20
N ASN A 21 -0.06 -8.99 -8.42
CA ASN A 21 0.46 -8.05 -7.44
C ASN A 21 0.95 -6.76 -8.12
N LEU A 22 1.73 -6.88 -9.20
CA LEU A 22 2.22 -5.74 -9.98
C LEU A 22 1.05 -4.90 -10.52
N ASP A 23 0.08 -5.52 -11.19
CA ASP A 23 -1.07 -4.83 -11.80
C ASP A 23 -1.90 -4.10 -10.73
N PHE A 24 -2.03 -4.68 -9.55
CA PHE A 24 -2.75 -4.04 -8.44
C PHE A 24 -2.01 -2.82 -7.89
N TYR A 25 -0.74 -2.98 -7.50
CA TYR A 25 -0.01 -1.89 -6.84
C TYR A 25 0.42 -0.78 -7.80
N THR A 26 0.75 -1.09 -9.05
CA THR A 26 1.08 -0.06 -10.05
C THR A 26 -0.14 0.43 -10.81
N GLY A 27 -0.98 -0.46 -11.32
CA GLY A 27 -2.11 -0.10 -12.17
C GLY A 27 -3.29 0.48 -11.39
N LEU A 28 -3.71 -0.17 -10.30
CA LEU A 28 -4.87 0.27 -9.54
C LEU A 28 -4.52 1.31 -8.48
N LEU A 29 -3.47 1.08 -7.66
CA LEU A 29 -3.07 2.01 -6.61
C LEU A 29 -2.13 3.12 -7.10
N GLY A 30 -1.53 2.99 -8.27
CA GLY A 30 -0.69 4.03 -8.87
C GLY A 30 0.67 4.22 -8.20
N LEU A 31 1.18 3.21 -7.50
CA LEU A 31 2.52 3.24 -6.96
C LEU A 31 3.55 2.93 -8.05
N ARG A 32 4.74 3.46 -7.92
CA ARG A 32 5.85 3.13 -8.82
C ARG A 32 6.46 1.77 -8.45
N LEU A 33 6.74 0.90 -9.43
CA LEU A 33 7.66 -0.19 -9.23
C LEU A 33 9.10 0.38 -9.15
N VAL A 34 9.56 0.60 -7.94
CA VAL A 34 10.87 1.22 -7.67
C VAL A 34 12.00 0.25 -7.99
N LYS A 35 11.82 -1.02 -7.62
CA LYS A 35 12.84 -2.04 -7.79
C LYS A 35 12.20 -3.42 -7.92
N LYS A 36 12.81 -4.25 -8.77
CA LYS A 36 12.61 -5.70 -8.81
C LYS A 36 13.96 -6.38 -8.65
N THR A 37 14.09 -7.27 -7.70
CA THR A 37 15.30 -8.04 -7.43
C THR A 37 14.93 -9.47 -7.07
N VAL A 38 15.90 -10.27 -6.68
CA VAL A 38 15.68 -11.62 -6.15
C VAL A 38 15.73 -11.61 -4.62
N ASN A 39 15.03 -12.54 -4.02
CA ASN A 39 15.16 -12.79 -2.59
C ASN A 39 16.56 -13.40 -2.31
N PHE A 40 17.29 -12.84 -1.36
CA PHE A 40 18.64 -13.31 -1.02
C PHE A 40 18.64 -14.72 -0.42
N ASP A 41 17.60 -15.08 0.32
CA ASP A 41 17.45 -16.38 0.95
C ASP A 41 16.89 -17.44 0.01
N ASP A 42 16.17 -17.03 -1.04
CA ASP A 42 15.60 -17.89 -2.09
C ASP A 42 15.71 -17.18 -3.45
N PRO A 43 16.82 -17.37 -4.17
CA PRO A 43 17.05 -16.71 -5.47
C PRO A 43 16.03 -17.03 -6.56
N GLY A 44 15.20 -18.06 -6.36
CA GLY A 44 14.08 -18.39 -7.24
C GLY A 44 12.86 -17.47 -7.07
N THR A 45 12.81 -16.73 -5.98
CA THR A 45 11.71 -15.83 -5.65
C THR A 45 12.09 -14.37 -5.93
N SER A 46 11.24 -13.65 -6.63
CA SER A 46 11.41 -12.20 -6.84
C SER A 46 11.14 -11.42 -5.56
N HIS A 47 11.76 -10.24 -5.45
CA HIS A 47 11.42 -9.25 -4.44
C HIS A 47 11.00 -7.96 -5.15
N LEU A 48 9.74 -7.56 -4.97
CA LEU A 48 9.12 -6.40 -5.60
C LEU A 48 9.04 -5.25 -4.61
N TYR A 49 9.36 -4.04 -5.06
CA TYR A 49 9.33 -2.83 -4.24
C TYR A 49 8.47 -1.78 -4.93
N TYR A 50 7.43 -1.32 -4.27
CA TYR A 50 6.56 -0.23 -4.73
C TYR A 50 6.72 0.97 -3.82
N GLY A 51 6.63 2.18 -4.36
CA GLY A 51 6.76 3.39 -3.57
C GLY A 51 6.33 4.65 -4.35
N ASP A 52 6.77 5.79 -3.84
CA ASP A 52 6.63 7.07 -4.51
C ASP A 52 7.60 7.19 -5.71
N GLU A 53 7.71 8.37 -6.31
CA GLU A 53 8.58 8.60 -7.46
C GLU A 53 10.05 8.29 -7.17
N GLN A 54 10.52 8.54 -5.95
CA GLN A 54 11.93 8.39 -5.57
C GLN A 54 12.23 7.09 -4.81
N GLY A 55 11.21 6.36 -4.36
CA GLY A 55 11.36 5.22 -3.45
C GLY A 55 11.78 5.68 -2.05
N SER A 56 11.14 6.74 -1.57
CA SER A 56 11.48 7.36 -0.29
C SER A 56 11.13 6.45 0.91
N PRO A 57 11.93 6.48 2.00
CA PRO A 57 11.53 5.89 3.27
C PRO A 57 10.12 6.38 3.67
N GLY A 58 9.30 5.47 4.20
CA GLY A 58 7.91 5.78 4.54
C GLY A 58 6.90 5.58 3.43
N THR A 59 7.35 5.18 2.23
CA THR A 59 6.46 4.92 1.08
C THR A 59 6.57 3.49 0.55
N ILE A 60 7.58 2.73 0.98
CA ILE A 60 7.99 1.49 0.33
C ILE A 60 7.18 0.29 0.84
N MET A 61 6.29 -0.22 0.00
CA MET A 61 5.63 -1.50 0.18
C MET A 61 6.36 -2.58 -0.61
N THR A 62 6.76 -3.69 0.03
CA THR A 62 7.53 -4.74 -0.64
C THR A 62 6.83 -6.10 -0.55
N PHE A 63 7.10 -6.95 -1.54
CA PHE A 63 6.49 -8.27 -1.64
C PHE A 63 7.47 -9.36 -2.05
N PHE A 64 7.29 -10.52 -1.44
CA PHE A 64 7.83 -11.79 -1.92
C PHE A 64 6.71 -12.61 -2.55
N PRO A 65 6.60 -12.69 -3.90
CA PRO A 65 5.59 -13.51 -4.56
C PRO A 65 5.99 -15.00 -4.48
N TRP A 66 5.16 -15.79 -3.81
CA TRP A 66 5.29 -17.26 -3.75
C TRP A 66 4.11 -17.93 -4.43
N LYS A 67 4.27 -18.17 -5.72
CA LYS A 67 3.25 -18.80 -6.53
C LYS A 67 2.90 -20.18 -6.02
N GLY A 68 1.61 -20.40 -5.74
CA GLY A 68 1.11 -21.68 -5.24
C GLY A 68 1.25 -21.89 -3.74
N ALA A 69 1.75 -20.90 -2.99
CA ALA A 69 1.71 -20.96 -1.54
C ALA A 69 0.24 -20.95 -1.05
N PRO A 70 -0.08 -21.71 -0.01
CA PRO A 70 -1.41 -21.65 0.59
C PRO A 70 -1.65 -20.26 1.19
N ARG A 71 -2.89 -19.77 1.08
CA ARG A 71 -3.25 -18.50 1.68
C ARG A 71 -3.09 -18.57 3.20
N GLY A 72 -2.39 -17.63 3.77
CA GLY A 72 -2.23 -17.51 5.22
C GLY A 72 -3.56 -17.13 5.91
N ALA A 73 -3.61 -17.37 7.20
CA ALA A 73 -4.67 -16.88 8.08
C ALA A 73 -4.14 -15.75 8.97
N LEU A 74 -4.95 -14.73 9.20
CA LEU A 74 -4.63 -13.67 10.15
C LEU A 74 -4.52 -14.27 11.56
N GLY A 75 -3.47 -13.89 12.29
CA GLY A 75 -3.21 -14.33 13.64
C GLY A 75 -2.64 -13.21 14.51
N ALA A 76 -2.52 -13.48 15.81
CA ALA A 76 -1.94 -12.51 16.74
C ALA A 76 -0.45 -12.27 16.43
N GLY A 77 0.00 -11.02 16.62
CA GLY A 77 1.40 -10.64 16.48
C GLY A 77 1.89 -10.40 15.06
N GLN A 78 0.98 -10.27 14.09
CA GLN A 78 1.31 -9.87 12.73
C GLN A 78 0.64 -8.53 12.35
N THR A 79 1.17 -7.87 11.32
CA THR A 79 0.51 -6.69 10.72
C THR A 79 -0.81 -7.13 10.08
N GLY A 80 -1.92 -6.69 10.68
CA GLY A 80 -3.27 -7.02 10.21
C GLY A 80 -3.78 -6.08 9.13
N THR A 81 -3.37 -4.81 9.17
CA THR A 81 -3.77 -3.78 8.20
C THR A 81 -2.62 -2.82 7.93
N THR A 82 -2.45 -2.45 6.68
CA THR A 82 -1.50 -1.40 6.26
C THR A 82 -2.29 -0.20 5.73
N ALA A 83 -2.09 0.96 6.34
CA ALA A 83 -2.78 2.20 5.99
C ALA A 83 -1.85 3.17 5.26
N PHE A 84 -2.34 3.74 4.16
CA PHE A 84 -1.68 4.80 3.39
C PHE A 84 -2.38 6.13 3.57
N SER A 85 -1.62 7.22 3.56
CA SER A 85 -2.14 8.58 3.55
C SER A 85 -2.48 9.01 2.12
N VAL A 86 -3.63 9.64 1.98
CA VAL A 86 -4.07 10.33 0.75
C VAL A 86 -4.52 11.75 1.11
N PRO A 87 -4.47 12.71 0.17
CA PRO A 87 -4.95 14.08 0.44
C PRO A 87 -6.42 14.11 0.86
N GLU A 88 -6.78 15.07 1.73
CA GLU A 88 -8.18 15.33 2.07
C GLU A 88 -9.04 15.49 0.81
N GLY A 89 -10.29 15.00 0.88
CA GLY A 89 -11.22 15.02 -0.25
C GLY A 89 -10.96 13.97 -1.33
N SER A 90 -9.95 13.10 -1.18
CA SER A 90 -9.61 12.08 -2.18
C SER A 90 -10.48 10.84 -2.13
N LEU A 91 -11.17 10.55 -1.02
CA LEU A 91 -11.81 9.25 -0.83
C LEU A 91 -12.97 8.98 -1.82
N GLY A 92 -13.66 10.01 -2.29
CA GLY A 92 -14.68 9.85 -3.34
C GLY A 92 -14.08 9.27 -4.64
N PHE A 93 -12.96 9.81 -5.09
CA PHE A 93 -12.21 9.29 -6.24
C PHE A 93 -11.83 7.81 -6.02
N TRP A 94 -11.32 7.48 -4.84
CA TRP A 94 -10.89 6.12 -4.53
C TRP A 94 -12.04 5.12 -4.42
N VAL A 95 -13.19 5.52 -3.84
CA VAL A 95 -14.40 4.68 -3.82
C VAL A 95 -14.81 4.29 -5.23
N ASP A 96 -14.90 5.26 -6.14
CA ASP A 96 -15.31 5.01 -7.52
C ASP A 96 -14.30 4.12 -8.24
N ARG A 97 -13.01 4.40 -8.08
CA ARG A 97 -11.93 3.63 -8.72
C ARG A 97 -11.88 2.18 -8.27
N LEU A 98 -11.89 1.95 -6.95
CA LEU A 98 -11.79 0.60 -6.38
C LEU A 98 -13.05 -0.23 -6.66
N ARG A 99 -14.24 0.37 -6.55
CA ARG A 99 -15.49 -0.31 -6.90
C ARG A 99 -15.59 -0.64 -8.38
N SER A 100 -15.13 0.23 -9.26
CA SER A 100 -15.08 -0.02 -10.70
C SER A 100 -14.13 -1.17 -11.04
N ALA A 101 -13.11 -1.41 -10.22
CA ALA A 101 -12.23 -2.58 -10.31
C ALA A 101 -12.82 -3.85 -9.68
N GLY A 102 -14.04 -3.80 -9.15
CA GLY A 102 -14.73 -4.95 -8.55
C GLY A 102 -14.31 -5.30 -7.13
N LEU A 103 -13.60 -4.41 -6.43
CA LEU A 103 -13.18 -4.67 -5.06
C LEU A 103 -14.31 -4.43 -4.05
N PRO A 104 -14.40 -5.26 -2.99
CA PRO A 104 -15.23 -4.96 -1.84
C PRO A 104 -14.60 -3.79 -1.06
N VAL A 105 -15.32 -2.66 -1.02
CA VAL A 105 -14.86 -1.43 -0.38
C VAL A 105 -15.76 -1.12 0.80
N GLU A 106 -15.17 -0.98 1.98
CA GLU A 106 -15.82 -0.60 3.23
C GLU A 106 -15.53 0.87 3.56
N GLY A 107 -16.57 1.63 3.85
CA GLY A 107 -16.46 3.05 4.17
C GLY A 107 -16.86 3.98 3.00
N PRO A 108 -16.50 5.28 3.05
CA PRO A 108 -15.70 5.93 4.10
C PRO A 108 -16.34 5.89 5.48
N THR A 109 -15.50 5.67 6.51
CA THR A 109 -15.89 5.76 7.92
C THR A 109 -14.99 6.77 8.63
N THR A 110 -15.46 7.37 9.73
CA THR A 110 -14.64 8.28 10.53
C THR A 110 -13.97 7.52 11.68
N ARG A 111 -12.66 7.69 11.82
CA ARG A 111 -11.86 7.15 12.91
C ARG A 111 -10.85 8.21 13.36
N PHE A 112 -10.90 8.61 14.64
CA PHE A 112 -10.05 9.68 15.21
C PHE A 112 -10.08 11.00 14.40
N ASP A 113 -11.27 11.41 13.97
CA ASP A 113 -11.51 12.61 13.13
C ASP A 113 -10.96 12.53 11.69
N GLU A 114 -10.48 11.36 11.27
CA GLU A 114 -10.02 11.11 9.92
C GLU A 114 -10.99 10.20 9.16
N GLU A 115 -11.16 10.43 7.88
CA GLU A 115 -11.94 9.55 7.00
C GLU A 115 -11.09 8.39 6.50
N VAL A 116 -11.60 7.18 6.61
CA VAL A 116 -10.90 5.93 6.29
C VAL A 116 -11.70 5.09 5.31
N LEU A 117 -11.04 4.59 4.29
CA LEU A 117 -11.57 3.64 3.32
C LEU A 117 -10.77 2.33 3.43
N SER A 118 -11.45 1.18 3.58
CA SER A 118 -10.81 -0.13 3.73
C SER A 118 -11.16 -1.06 2.57
N PHE A 119 -10.18 -1.84 2.11
CA PHE A 119 -10.34 -2.83 1.04
C PHE A 119 -9.22 -3.87 1.11
N PRO A 120 -9.41 -5.09 0.56
CA PRO A 120 -8.35 -6.08 0.45
C PRO A 120 -7.54 -5.90 -0.83
N ASP A 121 -6.27 -6.32 -0.80
CA ASP A 121 -5.50 -6.60 -2.00
C ASP A 121 -5.89 -7.99 -2.59
N PRO A 122 -5.36 -8.40 -3.75
CA PRO A 122 -5.70 -9.68 -4.38
C PRO A 122 -5.42 -10.91 -3.51
N ASP A 123 -4.44 -10.84 -2.62
CA ASP A 123 -4.08 -11.92 -1.70
C ASP A 123 -4.80 -11.83 -0.36
N GLY A 124 -5.61 -10.77 -0.15
CA GLY A 124 -6.42 -10.56 1.05
C GLY A 124 -5.70 -9.77 2.14
N LEU A 125 -4.57 -9.15 1.84
CA LEU A 125 -3.97 -8.17 2.73
C LEU A 125 -4.92 -6.99 2.88
N ARG A 126 -5.25 -6.63 4.13
CA ARG A 126 -6.13 -5.48 4.38
C ARG A 126 -5.36 -4.19 4.21
N LEU A 127 -5.89 -3.32 3.36
CA LEU A 127 -5.36 -1.99 3.10
C LEU A 127 -6.36 -0.94 3.51
N GLU A 128 -5.85 0.21 3.92
CA GLU A 128 -6.64 1.40 4.20
C GLU A 128 -6.07 2.62 3.47
N LEU A 129 -6.96 3.50 3.03
CA LEU A 129 -6.62 4.86 2.63
C LEU A 129 -7.20 5.80 3.68
N VAL A 130 -6.34 6.61 4.27
CA VAL A 130 -6.71 7.60 5.28
C VAL A 130 -6.55 8.98 4.69
N ALA A 131 -7.65 9.73 4.63
CA ALA A 131 -7.64 11.12 4.16
C ALA A 131 -7.05 12.01 5.26
N HIS A 132 -5.95 12.68 4.95
CA HIS A 132 -5.19 13.45 5.92
C HIS A 132 -4.74 14.79 5.33
N SER A 133 -4.76 15.86 6.14
CA SER A 133 -4.33 17.18 5.71
C SER A 133 -2.81 17.30 5.58
N ASP A 134 -2.07 16.61 6.45
CA ASP A 134 -0.61 16.53 6.40
C ASP A 134 -0.15 15.19 5.83
N VAL A 135 -0.07 15.12 4.52
CA VAL A 135 0.35 13.89 3.80
C VAL A 135 1.86 13.81 3.59
N GLY A 136 2.64 14.66 4.26
CA GLY A 136 4.10 14.72 4.14
C GLY A 136 4.59 15.32 2.81
N ASP A 137 5.90 15.46 2.68
CA ASP A 137 6.58 16.07 1.52
C ASP A 137 6.94 15.06 0.42
N THR A 138 6.36 13.85 0.46
CA THR A 138 6.64 12.83 -0.55
C THR A 138 6.09 13.21 -1.91
N VAL A 139 6.85 12.93 -2.96
CA VAL A 139 6.45 13.17 -4.36
C VAL A 139 5.78 11.91 -4.90
N PRO A 140 4.45 11.91 -5.10
CA PRO A 140 3.77 10.72 -5.58
C PRO A 140 4.21 10.40 -7.01
N TRP A 141 4.25 9.11 -7.35
CA TRP A 141 4.38 8.69 -8.73
C TRP A 141 3.11 9.07 -9.51
N VAL A 142 3.28 9.73 -10.64
CA VAL A 142 2.18 10.17 -11.49
C VAL A 142 2.43 9.67 -12.91
N ASP A 143 1.84 8.53 -13.26
CA ASP A 143 1.94 7.95 -14.60
C ASP A 143 0.78 8.35 -15.53
N GLY A 144 -0.10 9.23 -15.07
CA GLY A 144 -1.29 9.69 -15.78
C GLY A 144 -2.58 8.96 -15.41
N SER A 145 -2.54 7.86 -14.65
CA SER A 145 -3.75 7.12 -14.25
C SER A 145 -4.41 7.70 -12.99
N ILE A 146 -3.61 8.27 -12.08
CA ILE A 146 -4.07 8.89 -10.84
C ILE A 146 -3.56 10.34 -10.77
N PRO A 147 -4.46 11.32 -10.70
CA PRO A 147 -4.05 12.72 -10.49
C PRO A 147 -3.29 12.89 -9.17
N SER A 148 -2.27 13.74 -9.15
CA SER A 148 -1.49 14.00 -7.92
C SER A 148 -2.33 14.45 -6.74
N ALA A 149 -3.46 15.12 -6.99
CA ALA A 149 -4.41 15.54 -5.96
C ALA A 149 -5.07 14.37 -5.20
N HIS A 150 -5.02 13.17 -5.74
CA HIS A 150 -5.61 11.96 -5.13
C HIS A 150 -4.59 10.87 -4.83
N ALA A 151 -3.34 11.03 -5.29
CA ALA A 151 -2.32 9.99 -5.21
C ALA A 151 -1.94 9.64 -3.76
N ILE A 152 -1.65 8.35 -3.54
CA ILE A 152 -1.06 7.87 -2.29
C ILE A 152 0.28 8.58 -2.03
N ARG A 153 0.52 8.98 -0.78
CA ARG A 153 1.71 9.73 -0.36
C ARG A 153 2.70 8.88 0.41
N CYS A 154 2.31 8.40 1.56
CA CYS A 154 3.17 7.64 2.46
C CYS A 154 2.34 6.65 3.29
N PHE A 155 3.00 5.87 4.13
CA PHE A 155 2.27 5.11 5.15
C PHE A 155 1.65 6.07 6.17
N HIS A 156 0.38 5.82 6.49
CA HIS A 156 -0.27 6.42 7.64
C HIS A 156 0.03 5.61 8.91
N GLY A 157 -0.02 4.29 8.81
CA GLY A 157 0.26 3.40 9.92
C GLY A 157 0.05 1.93 9.60
N VAL A 158 0.23 1.10 10.62
CA VAL A 158 -0.10 -0.32 10.60
C VAL A 158 -0.91 -0.68 11.83
N THR A 159 -1.81 -1.66 11.69
CA THR A 159 -2.52 -2.28 12.81
C THR A 159 -1.95 -3.67 13.07
N LEU A 160 -1.65 -3.98 14.34
CA LEU A 160 -1.10 -5.26 14.79
C LEU A 160 -2.21 -6.12 15.44
#